data_41e0cfcc10728aa44e2ff3141f450a61
#
_entry.id   41e0cfcc10728aa44e2ff3141f450a61
#
_cell.length_a   1.000
_cell.length_b   1.000
_cell.length_c   1.000
_cell.angle_alpha   90.00
_cell.angle_beta   90.00
_cell.angle_gamma   90.00
#
_symmetry.space_group_name_H-M   'P 1'
#
loop_
_entity.id
_entity.type
_entity.pdbx_description
1 polymer ?
#
loop_
_entity_poly.entity_id
_entity_poly.type
_entity_poly.pdbx_seq_one_letter_code
_entity_poly.pdbx_strand_id
1 'polypeptide(L)'
;MTPLLVLVLCVAAVHGCGVATYPPAVSRVVNGDEAVPHSWPWQVSLQYIYNGLWYHTCGGSLVAPNWVLTAAHCISSAYTYRVQLGKHNLGQNESGQKTINVIKLINHSKWNPSKLSNGFDISLIKLEQEVTYSDTIKPACLPPAGFVLPHQFGCYVTGWGNIQTNGPAPDKLQQGLLLVVDYPTCSQRDWWWKSVNTNMICAGGDGIISSCYGDSGGPLNCKNDDGAWEVHGVVSFGSSAGCNYYKKPSVFSRVSAYNSWISETLINN
;
A
#
# COMPACT_ATOMS: atom_id res chain seq x y z
N MET A 1 -40.08 -31.26 34.27
CA MET A 1 -39.42 -31.15 32.94
C MET A 1 -39.13 -29.67 32.73
N THR A 2 -37.91 -29.22 33.00
CA THR A 2 -37.45 -27.83 32.82
C THR A 2 -36.95 -27.66 31.37
N PRO A 3 -37.43 -26.67 30.60
CA PRO A 3 -36.93 -26.45 29.24
C PRO A 3 -35.50 -25.88 29.29
N LEU A 4 -34.61 -26.54 28.59
CA LEU A 4 -33.23 -26.10 28.35
C LEU A 4 -33.25 -24.93 27.37
N LEU A 5 -32.94 -23.73 27.86
CA LEU A 5 -32.82 -22.55 26.99
C LEU A 5 -31.45 -22.64 26.27
N VAL A 6 -31.48 -22.99 24.98
CA VAL A 6 -30.31 -22.96 24.13
C VAL A 6 -30.02 -21.49 23.76
N LEU A 7 -29.00 -20.91 24.41
CA LEU A 7 -28.50 -19.59 24.07
C LEU A 7 -27.71 -19.69 22.76
N VAL A 8 -28.30 -19.30 21.65
CA VAL A 8 -27.60 -19.14 20.38
C VAL A 8 -26.78 -17.85 20.46
N LEU A 9 -25.49 -18.00 20.77
CA LEU A 9 -24.52 -16.91 20.62
C LEU A 9 -24.35 -16.60 19.12
N CYS A 10 -25.05 -15.57 18.65
CA CYS A 10 -24.70 -14.93 17.38
C CYS A 10 -23.31 -14.29 17.54
N VAL A 11 -22.27 -14.99 17.12
CA VAL A 11 -20.94 -14.38 16.93
C VAL A 11 -21.11 -13.42 15.75
N ALA A 12 -21.36 -12.14 16.04
CA ALA A 12 -21.23 -11.11 15.03
C ALA A 12 -19.78 -11.18 14.56
N ALA A 13 -19.58 -11.60 13.31
CA ALA A 13 -18.27 -11.53 12.68
C ALA A 13 -17.84 -10.06 12.67
N VAL A 14 -17.01 -9.69 13.61
CA VAL A 14 -16.31 -8.40 13.58
C VAL A 14 -15.46 -8.47 12.32
N HIS A 15 -15.85 -7.76 11.29
CA HIS A 15 -15.09 -7.64 10.07
C HIS A 15 -13.85 -6.78 10.41
N GLY A 16 -12.83 -7.43 10.97
CA GLY A 16 -11.56 -6.80 11.30
C GLY A 16 -10.85 -6.35 10.01
N CYS A 17 -9.97 -5.38 10.13
CA CYS A 17 -9.06 -4.98 9.06
C CYS A 17 -8.13 -6.14 8.64
N GLY A 18 -7.54 -6.05 7.46
CA GLY A 18 -6.47 -6.95 7.01
C GLY A 18 -6.91 -8.40 6.67
N VAL A 19 -8.22 -8.63 6.52
CA VAL A 19 -8.77 -9.96 6.21
C VAL A 19 -9.40 -9.95 4.81
N ALA A 20 -8.71 -10.57 3.85
CA ALA A 20 -9.21 -10.72 2.49
C ALA A 20 -10.24 -11.85 2.41
N THR A 21 -11.35 -11.64 1.69
CA THR A 21 -12.33 -12.71 1.39
C THR A 21 -11.71 -13.74 0.45
N TYR A 22 -10.93 -13.27 -0.52
CA TYR A 22 -10.19 -14.08 -1.46
C TYR A 22 -8.71 -14.05 -1.04
N PRO A 23 -8.17 -15.13 -0.43
CA PRO A 23 -6.80 -15.10 0.07
C PRO A 23 -5.79 -14.94 -1.07
N PRO A 24 -4.74 -14.13 -0.89
CA PRO A 24 -3.69 -14.01 -1.88
C PRO A 24 -2.90 -15.32 -2.02
N ALA A 25 -2.41 -15.59 -3.22
CA ALA A 25 -1.47 -16.68 -3.46
C ALA A 25 -0.10 -16.30 -2.87
N VAL A 26 0.26 -16.89 -1.75
CA VAL A 26 1.52 -16.62 -1.04
C VAL A 26 2.58 -17.68 -1.38
N SER A 27 2.83 -17.94 -2.66
CA SER A 27 3.93 -18.80 -3.10
C SER A 27 5.22 -17.98 -3.26
N ARG A 28 6.37 -18.65 -3.14
CA ARG A 28 7.67 -18.07 -3.53
C ARG A 28 7.74 -18.01 -5.04
N VAL A 29 7.18 -16.97 -5.63
CA VAL A 29 7.25 -16.78 -7.07
C VAL A 29 8.37 -15.78 -7.38
N VAL A 30 9.21 -16.16 -8.32
CA VAL A 30 10.29 -15.34 -8.87
C VAL A 30 9.66 -14.47 -9.96
N ASN A 31 9.95 -13.16 -9.99
CA ASN A 31 9.55 -12.16 -11.00
C ASN A 31 8.16 -11.49 -10.86
N GLY A 32 7.47 -11.61 -9.72
CA GLY A 32 6.13 -11.04 -9.56
C GLY A 32 5.07 -11.77 -10.39
N ASP A 33 3.85 -11.77 -9.92
CA ASP A 33 2.73 -12.46 -10.55
C ASP A 33 1.48 -11.58 -10.59
N GLU A 34 0.56 -11.95 -11.49
CA GLU A 34 -0.81 -11.48 -11.39
C GLU A 34 -1.39 -11.89 -10.02
N ALA A 35 -1.88 -10.92 -9.25
CA ALA A 35 -2.54 -11.19 -7.99
C ALA A 35 -3.83 -12.00 -8.23
N VAL A 36 -4.21 -12.85 -7.28
CA VAL A 36 -5.56 -13.43 -7.30
C VAL A 36 -6.57 -12.28 -7.29
N PRO A 37 -7.58 -12.27 -8.18
CA PRO A 37 -8.54 -11.18 -8.24
C PRO A 37 -9.13 -10.85 -6.87
N HIS A 38 -9.09 -9.57 -6.50
CA HIS A 38 -9.60 -9.02 -5.23
C HIS A 38 -8.95 -9.56 -3.95
N SER A 39 -7.79 -10.21 -4.04
CA SER A 39 -7.06 -10.74 -2.87
C SER A 39 -6.40 -9.66 -2.01
N TRP A 40 -6.33 -8.44 -2.51
CA TRP A 40 -5.82 -7.26 -1.79
C TRP A 40 -6.92 -6.19 -1.73
N PRO A 41 -8.01 -6.39 -0.96
CA PRO A 41 -9.22 -5.57 -1.03
C PRO A 41 -9.06 -4.13 -0.52
N TRP A 42 -7.93 -3.80 0.07
CA TRP A 42 -7.55 -2.43 0.43
C TRP A 42 -6.73 -1.71 -0.63
N GLN A 43 -6.24 -2.43 -1.67
CA GLN A 43 -5.52 -1.81 -2.77
C GLN A 43 -6.42 -0.84 -3.51
N VAL A 44 -5.93 0.39 -3.71
CA VAL A 44 -6.65 1.39 -4.49
C VAL A 44 -5.79 1.92 -5.63
N SER A 45 -6.46 2.38 -6.70
CA SER A 45 -5.82 3.12 -7.79
C SER A 45 -6.13 4.60 -7.59
N LEU A 46 -5.12 5.41 -7.29
CA LEU A 46 -5.20 6.86 -7.29
C LEU A 46 -5.07 7.35 -8.72
N GLN A 47 -6.03 8.13 -9.17
CA GLN A 47 -6.11 8.64 -10.53
C GLN A 47 -6.22 10.15 -10.55
N TYR A 48 -5.60 10.80 -11.54
CA TYR A 48 -5.78 12.23 -11.81
C TYR A 48 -6.40 12.45 -13.17
N ILE A 49 -7.08 13.60 -13.33
CA ILE A 49 -7.66 13.98 -14.62
C ILE A 49 -6.67 14.85 -15.40
N TYR A 50 -6.49 14.52 -16.68
CA TYR A 50 -5.73 15.32 -17.63
C TYR A 50 -6.39 15.27 -19.00
N ASN A 51 -6.63 16.44 -19.59
CA ASN A 51 -7.35 16.58 -20.87
C ASN A 51 -8.69 15.82 -20.93
N GLY A 52 -9.44 15.80 -19.81
CA GLY A 52 -10.74 15.14 -19.71
C GLY A 52 -10.67 13.61 -19.52
N LEU A 53 -9.49 13.02 -19.47
CA LEU A 53 -9.29 11.59 -19.26
C LEU A 53 -8.65 11.32 -17.90
N TRP A 54 -8.99 10.16 -17.31
CA TRP A 54 -8.45 9.73 -16.03
C TRP A 54 -7.29 8.76 -16.23
N TYR A 55 -6.19 9.03 -15.55
CA TYR A 55 -4.97 8.23 -15.61
C TYR A 55 -4.60 7.72 -14.22
N HIS A 56 -4.24 6.46 -14.13
CA HIS A 56 -3.60 5.91 -12.94
C HIS A 56 -2.25 6.61 -12.72
N THR A 57 -1.98 7.03 -11.49
CA THR A 57 -0.71 7.69 -11.15
C THR A 57 0.02 7.01 -10.01
N CYS A 58 -0.71 6.52 -9.03
CA CYS A 58 -0.17 5.92 -7.81
C CYS A 58 -1.12 4.85 -7.26
N GLY A 59 -0.57 3.98 -6.46
CA GLY A 59 -1.33 3.12 -5.58
C GLY A 59 -1.72 3.83 -4.27
N GLY A 60 -2.41 3.10 -3.42
CA GLY A 60 -2.74 3.50 -2.05
C GLY A 60 -3.43 2.36 -1.32
N SER A 61 -3.71 2.56 -0.04
CA SER A 61 -4.37 1.58 0.83
C SER A 61 -5.58 2.19 1.51
N LEU A 62 -6.74 1.58 1.40
CA LEU A 62 -7.90 1.92 2.22
C LEU A 62 -7.60 1.55 3.68
N VAL A 63 -7.62 2.53 4.59
CA VAL A 63 -7.31 2.33 6.03
C VAL A 63 -8.50 2.64 6.95
N ALA A 64 -9.50 3.35 6.44
CA ALA A 64 -10.77 3.62 7.10
C ALA A 64 -11.86 3.84 6.03
N PRO A 65 -13.16 3.90 6.38
CA PRO A 65 -14.24 3.95 5.37
C PRO A 65 -14.12 5.04 4.33
N ASN A 66 -13.51 6.17 4.66
CA ASN A 66 -13.31 7.28 3.72
C ASN A 66 -11.87 7.80 3.70
N TRP A 67 -10.89 6.96 4.09
CA TRP A 67 -9.50 7.35 4.15
C TRP A 67 -8.57 6.39 3.40
N VAL A 68 -7.73 6.96 2.56
CA VAL A 68 -6.69 6.24 1.80
C VAL A 68 -5.32 6.76 2.22
N LEU A 69 -4.44 5.83 2.56
CA LEU A 69 -3.02 6.06 2.82
C LEU A 69 -2.23 5.92 1.52
N THR A 70 -1.38 6.90 1.21
CA THR A 70 -0.52 6.91 0.01
C THR A 70 0.76 7.70 0.26
N ALA A 71 1.59 7.91 -0.76
CA ALA A 71 2.81 8.72 -0.68
C ALA A 71 2.52 10.20 -0.93
N ALA A 72 3.27 11.07 -0.27
CA ALA A 72 3.13 12.52 -0.45
C ALA A 72 3.60 12.99 -1.84
N HIS A 73 4.59 12.31 -2.43
CA HIS A 73 5.05 12.64 -3.78
C HIS A 73 4.01 12.35 -4.88
N CYS A 74 2.99 11.54 -4.58
CA CYS A 74 1.85 11.28 -5.47
C CYS A 74 0.90 12.47 -5.59
N ILE A 75 1.01 13.45 -4.69
CA ILE A 75 0.02 14.51 -4.51
C ILE A 75 0.56 15.84 -5.03
N SER A 76 -0.20 16.43 -5.95
CA SER A 76 0.01 17.79 -6.45
C SER A 76 -1.28 18.58 -6.36
N SER A 77 -1.23 19.81 -5.86
CA SER A 77 -2.39 20.72 -5.82
C SER A 77 -2.85 21.17 -7.22
N ALA A 78 -2.07 20.88 -8.26
CA ALA A 78 -2.42 21.22 -9.64
C ALA A 78 -3.43 20.26 -10.27
N TYR A 79 -3.71 19.12 -9.65
CA TYR A 79 -4.57 18.09 -10.22
C TYR A 79 -5.82 17.83 -9.38
N THR A 80 -6.86 17.37 -10.05
CA THR A 80 -8.05 16.78 -9.43
C THR A 80 -7.90 15.29 -9.43
N TYR A 81 -8.23 14.66 -8.29
CA TYR A 81 -8.04 13.24 -8.08
C TYR A 81 -9.35 12.51 -7.83
N ARG A 82 -9.36 11.24 -8.20
CA ARG A 82 -10.34 10.24 -7.78
C ARG A 82 -9.64 8.96 -7.36
N VAL A 83 -10.34 8.12 -6.63
CA VAL A 83 -9.86 6.80 -6.20
C VAL A 83 -10.76 5.72 -6.79
N GLN A 84 -10.17 4.66 -7.35
CA GLN A 84 -10.88 3.44 -7.67
C GLN A 84 -10.56 2.35 -6.65
N LEU A 85 -11.62 1.72 -6.13
CA LEU A 85 -11.58 0.64 -5.14
C LEU A 85 -12.25 -0.61 -5.72
N GLY A 86 -11.89 -1.79 -5.18
CA GLY A 86 -12.46 -3.06 -5.61
C GLY A 86 -12.06 -3.44 -7.04
N LYS A 87 -10.90 -2.95 -7.51
CA LYS A 87 -10.39 -3.22 -8.86
C LYS A 87 -9.34 -4.33 -8.84
N HIS A 88 -9.41 -5.19 -9.86
CA HIS A 88 -8.32 -6.07 -10.26
C HIS A 88 -7.77 -5.63 -11.62
N ASN A 89 -8.61 -5.41 -12.59
CA ASN A 89 -8.23 -4.98 -13.94
C ASN A 89 -8.65 -3.52 -14.17
N LEU A 90 -7.68 -2.61 -14.36
CA LEU A 90 -7.94 -1.18 -14.60
C LEU A 90 -8.54 -0.92 -16.00
N GLY A 91 -8.29 -1.81 -16.96
CA GLY A 91 -8.73 -1.67 -18.35
C GLY A 91 -10.22 -1.98 -18.59
N GLN A 92 -10.95 -2.50 -17.57
CA GLN A 92 -12.35 -2.86 -17.74
C GLN A 92 -13.18 -2.56 -16.49
N ASN A 93 -14.51 -2.43 -16.66
CA ASN A 93 -15.41 -2.30 -15.52
C ASN A 93 -15.60 -3.67 -14.83
N GLU A 94 -15.58 -3.64 -13.49
CA GLU A 94 -15.74 -4.84 -12.66
C GLU A 94 -16.91 -4.67 -11.69
N SER A 95 -17.62 -5.78 -11.43
CA SER A 95 -18.71 -5.78 -10.46
C SER A 95 -18.19 -5.45 -9.06
N GLY A 96 -18.89 -4.57 -8.35
CA GLY A 96 -18.51 -4.16 -6.99
C GLY A 96 -17.44 -3.07 -6.90
N GLN A 97 -16.81 -2.68 -8.03
CA GLN A 97 -15.89 -1.53 -8.04
C GLN A 97 -16.60 -0.25 -7.59
N LYS A 98 -15.83 0.63 -6.96
CA LYS A 98 -16.27 1.99 -6.61
C LYS A 98 -15.28 3.01 -7.15
N THR A 99 -15.82 4.11 -7.66
CA THR A 99 -15.03 5.29 -8.05
C THR A 99 -15.51 6.45 -7.22
N ILE A 100 -14.62 7.05 -6.42
CA ILE A 100 -14.99 8.10 -5.45
C ILE A 100 -14.04 9.27 -5.62
N ASN A 101 -14.59 10.49 -5.63
CA ASN A 101 -13.80 11.70 -5.71
C ASN A 101 -13.02 11.95 -4.41
N VAL A 102 -11.94 12.68 -4.54
CA VAL A 102 -11.12 13.13 -3.41
C VAL A 102 -11.55 14.55 -3.03
N ILE A 103 -11.82 14.76 -1.72
CA ILE A 103 -12.19 16.07 -1.19
C ILE A 103 -11.10 16.72 -0.35
N LYS A 104 -10.13 15.95 0.14
CA LYS A 104 -9.02 16.50 0.92
C LYS A 104 -7.75 15.70 0.70
N LEU A 105 -6.63 16.41 0.58
CA LEU A 105 -5.28 15.89 0.42
C LEU A 105 -4.45 16.40 1.60
N ILE A 106 -3.87 15.50 2.40
CA ILE A 106 -3.13 15.87 3.61
C ILE A 106 -1.76 15.22 3.56
N ASN A 107 -0.77 15.97 3.09
CA ASN A 107 0.62 15.56 3.17
C ASN A 107 1.14 15.73 4.61
N HIS A 108 2.06 14.86 5.01
CA HIS A 108 2.77 15.06 6.27
C HIS A 108 3.47 16.43 6.28
N SER A 109 3.34 17.21 7.36
CA SER A 109 3.83 18.60 7.45
C SER A 109 5.33 18.78 7.23
N LYS A 110 6.13 17.71 7.46
CA LYS A 110 7.59 17.70 7.25
C LYS A 110 7.99 17.18 5.86
N TRP A 111 7.04 16.86 4.99
CA TRP A 111 7.34 16.43 3.64
C TRP A 111 8.06 17.51 2.86
N ASN A 112 9.14 17.13 2.18
CA ASN A 112 9.90 18.01 1.31
C ASN A 112 10.31 17.26 0.03
N PRO A 113 9.74 17.60 -1.14
CA PRO A 113 10.01 16.88 -2.38
C PRO A 113 11.47 16.98 -2.86
N SER A 114 12.21 17.99 -2.40
CA SER A 114 13.63 18.16 -2.72
C SER A 114 14.57 17.37 -1.80
N LYS A 115 14.05 16.68 -0.77
CA LYS A 115 14.83 15.98 0.25
C LYS A 115 14.19 14.66 0.66
N LEU A 116 14.09 13.73 -0.30
CA LEU A 116 13.53 12.38 -0.08
C LEU A 116 14.20 11.64 1.09
N SER A 117 15.53 11.85 1.27
CA SER A 117 16.29 11.25 2.37
C SER A 117 15.84 11.66 3.78
N ASN A 118 15.06 12.74 3.91
CA ASN A 118 14.47 13.11 5.20
C ASN A 118 13.30 12.19 5.59
N GLY A 119 12.73 11.46 4.64
CA GLY A 119 11.49 10.69 4.80
C GLY A 119 10.25 11.57 4.72
N PHE A 120 9.24 11.23 5.48
CA PHE A 120 7.94 11.91 5.53
C PHE A 120 7.16 11.87 4.22
N ASP A 121 7.53 10.97 3.31
CA ASP A 121 6.81 10.72 2.06
C ASP A 121 5.56 9.89 2.33
N ILE A 122 4.58 10.52 2.97
CA ILE A 122 3.33 9.89 3.39
C ILE A 122 2.20 10.92 3.35
N SER A 123 1.04 10.51 2.88
CA SER A 123 -0.15 11.33 2.72
C SER A 123 -1.42 10.56 3.06
N LEU A 124 -2.41 11.26 3.58
CA LEU A 124 -3.78 10.78 3.74
C LEU A 124 -4.71 11.53 2.78
N ILE A 125 -5.56 10.77 2.13
CA ILE A 125 -6.57 11.26 1.20
C ILE A 125 -7.94 11.01 1.81
N LYS A 126 -8.77 12.07 1.94
CA LYS A 126 -10.17 11.95 2.34
C LYS A 126 -11.05 11.82 1.12
N LEU A 127 -11.86 10.76 1.10
CA LEU A 127 -12.85 10.51 0.06
C LEU A 127 -14.13 11.31 0.33
N GLU A 128 -14.84 11.67 -0.74
CA GLU A 128 -16.09 12.42 -0.70
C GLU A 128 -17.20 11.70 0.09
N GLN A 129 -17.17 10.38 0.09
CA GLN A 129 -18.13 9.54 0.80
C GLN A 129 -17.46 8.30 1.40
N GLU A 130 -18.05 7.76 2.43
CA GLU A 130 -17.64 6.49 3.02
C GLU A 130 -17.94 5.32 2.08
N VAL A 131 -17.02 4.37 2.01
CA VAL A 131 -17.25 3.10 1.32
C VAL A 131 -17.92 2.10 2.24
N THR A 132 -18.94 1.44 1.74
CA THR A 132 -19.46 0.22 2.38
C THR A 132 -18.51 -0.93 2.07
N TYR A 133 -17.99 -1.57 3.12
CA TYR A 133 -17.13 -2.74 2.96
C TYR A 133 -17.88 -3.88 2.29
N SER A 134 -17.17 -4.64 1.48
CA SER A 134 -17.67 -5.77 0.71
C SER A 134 -16.57 -6.85 0.60
N ASP A 135 -16.84 -7.92 -0.12
CA ASP A 135 -15.83 -8.96 -0.38
C ASP A 135 -14.61 -8.43 -1.15
N THR A 136 -14.79 -7.37 -1.94
CA THR A 136 -13.75 -6.78 -2.79
C THR A 136 -13.21 -5.45 -2.27
N ILE A 137 -13.81 -4.87 -1.22
CA ILE A 137 -13.40 -3.60 -0.62
C ILE A 137 -13.38 -3.75 0.89
N LYS A 138 -12.19 -3.79 1.49
CA LYS A 138 -11.96 -3.91 2.94
C LYS A 138 -10.77 -3.06 3.35
N PRO A 139 -10.68 -2.60 4.60
CA PRO A 139 -9.51 -1.84 5.06
C PRO A 139 -8.34 -2.76 5.38
N ALA A 140 -7.12 -2.27 5.17
CA ALA A 140 -5.92 -2.86 5.72
C ALA A 140 -5.79 -2.54 7.22
N CYS A 141 -5.11 -3.41 7.97
CA CYS A 141 -4.61 -3.04 9.29
C CYS A 141 -3.35 -2.19 9.17
N LEU A 142 -3.07 -1.42 10.21
CA LEU A 142 -1.81 -0.71 10.39
C LEU A 142 -0.99 -1.40 11.48
N PRO A 143 0.34 -1.49 11.33
CA PRO A 143 1.20 -2.12 12.35
C PRO A 143 1.20 -1.30 13.65
N PRO A 144 1.56 -1.92 14.79
CA PRO A 144 1.75 -1.20 16.04
C PRO A 144 2.77 -0.06 15.92
N ALA A 145 2.55 1.04 16.68
CA ALA A 145 3.44 2.20 16.66
C ALA A 145 4.88 1.79 17.01
N GLY A 146 5.83 2.23 16.21
CA GLY A 146 7.25 1.95 16.40
C GLY A 146 7.71 0.53 16.02
N PHE A 147 6.80 -0.35 15.61
CA PHE A 147 7.16 -1.71 15.23
C PHE A 147 8.14 -1.72 14.05
N VAL A 148 9.17 -2.56 14.14
CA VAL A 148 10.19 -2.74 13.09
C VAL A 148 10.23 -4.21 12.69
N LEU A 149 10.01 -4.46 11.41
CA LEU A 149 10.09 -5.81 10.85
C LEU A 149 11.53 -6.35 10.92
N PRO A 150 11.73 -7.64 11.23
CA PRO A 150 13.05 -8.25 11.22
C PRO A 150 13.63 -8.36 9.79
N HIS A 151 14.95 -8.44 9.71
CA HIS A 151 15.65 -8.75 8.46
C HIS A 151 15.13 -10.04 7.85
N GLN A 152 14.97 -10.07 6.51
CA GLN A 152 14.44 -11.22 5.74
C GLN A 152 12.96 -11.57 6.02
N PHE A 153 12.21 -10.70 6.70
CA PHE A 153 10.77 -10.90 6.81
C PHE A 153 10.11 -10.76 5.43
N GLY A 154 9.25 -11.72 5.09
CA GLY A 154 8.57 -11.74 3.79
C GLY A 154 7.34 -10.83 3.76
N CYS A 155 7.30 -9.86 2.85
CA CYS A 155 6.18 -8.97 2.60
C CYS A 155 5.84 -8.94 1.11
N TYR A 156 4.63 -8.54 0.77
CA TYR A 156 4.19 -8.42 -0.62
C TYR A 156 3.97 -6.96 -1.00
N VAL A 157 4.68 -6.50 -2.05
CA VAL A 157 4.32 -5.26 -2.73
C VAL A 157 3.24 -5.56 -3.76
N THR A 158 2.24 -4.67 -3.88
CA THR A 158 1.13 -4.84 -4.83
C THR A 158 0.86 -3.54 -5.58
N GLY A 159 0.54 -3.65 -6.87
CA GLY A 159 0.24 -2.47 -7.68
C GLY A 159 0.05 -2.77 -9.16
N TRP A 160 -0.20 -1.71 -9.91
CA TRP A 160 -0.30 -1.71 -11.37
C TRP A 160 0.90 -1.02 -12.04
N GLY A 161 2.01 -0.94 -11.32
CA GLY A 161 3.25 -0.39 -11.86
C GLY A 161 3.85 -1.26 -12.95
N ASN A 162 4.81 -0.68 -13.67
CA ASN A 162 5.48 -1.38 -14.76
C ASN A 162 6.08 -2.71 -14.28
N ILE A 163 5.92 -3.76 -15.07
CA ILE A 163 6.43 -5.10 -14.74
C ILE A 163 7.96 -5.23 -14.94
N GLN A 164 8.56 -4.25 -15.60
CA GLN A 164 10.01 -4.12 -15.77
C GLN A 164 10.37 -2.65 -16.05
N THR A 165 11.65 -2.32 -15.89
CA THR A 165 12.18 -0.98 -16.24
C THR A 165 11.85 -0.64 -17.70
N ASN A 166 11.19 0.50 -17.91
CA ASN A 166 10.73 0.96 -19.23
C ASN A 166 9.74 -0.01 -19.93
N GLY A 167 9.16 -0.95 -19.21
CA GLY A 167 8.14 -1.85 -19.72
C GLY A 167 6.74 -1.25 -19.66
N PRO A 168 5.73 -1.97 -20.17
CA PRO A 168 4.34 -1.54 -20.07
C PRO A 168 3.82 -1.67 -18.63
N ALA A 169 2.83 -0.83 -18.30
CA ALA A 169 2.01 -1.03 -17.12
C ALA A 169 0.99 -2.14 -17.39
N PRO A 170 0.78 -3.08 -16.47
CA PRO A 170 -0.22 -4.12 -16.61
C PRO A 170 -1.62 -3.57 -16.32
N ASP A 171 -2.62 -4.09 -17.02
CA ASP A 171 -4.01 -3.78 -16.68
C ASP A 171 -4.44 -4.45 -15.36
N LYS A 172 -3.91 -5.65 -15.08
CA LYS A 172 -4.27 -6.47 -13.93
C LYS A 172 -3.30 -6.27 -12.79
N LEU A 173 -3.84 -6.23 -11.55
CA LEU A 173 -3.06 -6.06 -10.33
C LEU A 173 -1.97 -7.13 -10.24
N GLN A 174 -0.75 -6.69 -9.97
CA GLN A 174 0.42 -7.54 -9.73
C GLN A 174 0.76 -7.60 -8.25
N GLN A 175 1.47 -8.66 -7.85
CA GLN A 175 2.05 -8.82 -6.54
C GLN A 175 3.47 -9.37 -6.64
N GLY A 176 4.34 -8.99 -5.70
CA GLY A 176 5.71 -9.50 -5.63
C GLY A 176 6.16 -9.70 -4.19
N LEU A 177 6.76 -10.86 -3.89
CA LEU A 177 7.36 -11.12 -2.59
C LEU A 177 8.68 -10.38 -2.48
N LEU A 178 8.79 -9.50 -1.49
CA LEU A 178 10.01 -8.79 -1.14
C LEU A 178 10.47 -9.19 0.27
N LEU A 179 11.75 -9.45 0.43
CA LEU A 179 12.33 -9.66 1.75
C LEU A 179 12.80 -8.34 2.33
N VAL A 180 12.44 -8.08 3.58
CA VAL A 180 12.84 -6.87 4.31
C VAL A 180 14.35 -6.85 4.47
N VAL A 181 14.96 -5.70 4.18
CA VAL A 181 16.38 -5.42 4.44
C VAL A 181 16.45 -4.46 5.60
N ASP A 182 17.11 -4.87 6.70
CA ASP A 182 17.25 -4.03 7.89
C ASP A 182 18.00 -2.73 7.62
N TYR A 183 17.81 -1.74 8.49
CA TYR A 183 18.43 -0.44 8.33
C TYR A 183 19.98 -0.50 8.32
N PRO A 184 20.67 -1.28 9.18
CA PRO A 184 22.12 -1.40 9.12
C PRO A 184 22.64 -1.87 7.76
N THR A 185 21.97 -2.82 7.12
CA THR A 185 22.33 -3.30 5.78
C THR A 185 21.96 -2.28 4.72
N CYS A 186 20.72 -1.78 4.74
CA CYS A 186 20.23 -0.84 3.72
C CYS A 186 20.99 0.48 3.70
N SER A 187 21.56 0.90 4.83
CA SER A 187 22.37 2.12 4.96
C SER A 187 23.86 1.94 4.68
N GLN A 188 24.31 0.78 4.20
CA GLN A 188 25.70 0.58 3.76
C GLN A 188 26.00 1.41 2.50
N ARG A 189 27.29 1.72 2.26
CA ARG A 189 27.72 2.60 1.15
C ARG A 189 27.34 2.08 -0.24
N ASP A 190 27.41 0.79 -0.45
CA ASP A 190 27.06 0.12 -1.70
C ASP A 190 25.55 -0.17 -1.84
N TRP A 191 24.76 0.11 -0.78
CA TRP A 191 23.30 0.11 -0.77
C TRP A 191 22.78 1.54 -0.93
N TRP A 192 21.92 2.03 -0.02
CA TRP A 192 21.34 3.37 -0.11
C TRP A 192 22.10 4.46 0.66
N TRP A 193 23.06 4.05 1.51
CA TRP A 193 23.88 4.94 2.33
C TRP A 193 23.06 6.00 3.06
N LYS A 194 23.35 7.29 2.83
CA LYS A 194 22.67 8.44 3.47
C LYS A 194 21.28 8.75 2.89
N SER A 195 20.84 8.01 1.90
CA SER A 195 19.53 8.22 1.27
C SER A 195 18.38 7.63 2.07
N VAL A 196 18.66 6.78 3.06
CA VAL A 196 17.64 6.15 3.93
C VAL A 196 17.86 6.52 5.40
N ASN A 197 16.78 6.46 6.17
CA ASN A 197 16.77 6.66 7.61
C ASN A 197 15.81 5.67 8.29
N THR A 198 15.73 5.71 9.63
CA THR A 198 14.94 4.75 10.42
C THR A 198 13.42 4.90 10.27
N ASN A 199 12.91 5.96 9.63
CA ASN A 199 11.49 6.10 9.32
C ASN A 199 11.12 5.44 7.97
N MET A 200 12.04 4.67 7.40
CA MET A 200 11.86 3.96 6.14
C MET A 200 12.02 2.45 6.34
N ILE A 201 11.44 1.68 5.42
CA ILE A 201 11.68 0.25 5.24
C ILE A 201 12.32 0.04 3.88
N CYS A 202 13.34 -0.81 3.81
CA CYS A 202 13.90 -1.33 2.58
C CYS A 202 13.39 -2.76 2.38
N ALA A 203 13.00 -3.13 1.16
CA ALA A 203 12.65 -4.51 0.86
C ALA A 203 13.00 -4.88 -0.60
N GLY A 204 13.47 -6.11 -0.81
CA GLY A 204 14.02 -6.57 -2.09
C GLY A 204 15.50 -6.24 -2.26
N GLY A 205 15.91 -5.83 -3.46
CA GLY A 205 17.32 -5.53 -3.78
C GLY A 205 18.16 -6.75 -4.13
N ASP A 206 17.51 -7.86 -4.40
CA ASP A 206 18.09 -9.11 -4.89
C ASP A 206 18.38 -9.10 -6.41
N GLY A 207 17.89 -8.09 -7.12
CA GLY A 207 18.00 -7.97 -8.58
C GLY A 207 16.90 -8.72 -9.34
N ILE A 208 15.88 -9.21 -8.65
CA ILE A 208 14.82 -10.05 -9.25
C ILE A 208 13.48 -9.33 -9.23
N ILE A 209 13.00 -8.91 -8.03
CA ILE A 209 11.70 -8.26 -7.85
C ILE A 209 11.87 -6.93 -7.12
N SER A 210 11.09 -5.94 -7.51
CA SER A 210 10.97 -4.64 -6.84
C SER A 210 9.62 -3.99 -7.14
N SER A 211 9.29 -2.90 -6.45
CA SER A 211 8.31 -1.95 -6.96
C SER A 211 8.85 -1.21 -8.18
N CYS A 212 7.97 -0.74 -9.06
CA CYS A 212 8.36 -0.02 -10.26
C CYS A 212 7.47 1.21 -10.49
N TYR A 213 7.64 1.92 -11.60
CA TYR A 213 6.87 3.12 -11.95
C TYR A 213 5.37 2.82 -11.99
N GLY A 214 4.58 3.52 -11.21
CA GLY A 214 3.14 3.31 -11.04
C GLY A 214 2.76 2.59 -9.73
N ASP A 215 3.70 1.93 -9.04
CA ASP A 215 3.48 1.35 -7.71
C ASP A 215 3.60 2.37 -6.57
N SER A 216 4.12 3.56 -6.84
CA SER A 216 4.26 4.67 -5.89
C SER A 216 3.01 4.83 -5.03
N GLY A 217 3.18 5.04 -3.72
CA GLY A 217 2.06 5.19 -2.79
C GLY A 217 1.32 3.90 -2.45
N GLY A 218 1.56 2.80 -3.17
CA GLY A 218 1.00 1.49 -2.91
C GLY A 218 1.57 0.83 -1.66
N PRO A 219 0.94 -0.27 -1.18
CA PRO A 219 1.29 -0.91 0.08
C PRO A 219 2.47 -1.89 -0.04
N LEU A 220 3.24 -1.98 1.05
CA LEU A 220 3.99 -3.16 1.42
C LEU A 220 3.17 -3.93 2.45
N ASN A 221 2.58 -5.03 2.02
CA ASN A 221 1.67 -5.86 2.81
C ASN A 221 2.46 -6.95 3.54
N CYS A 222 2.39 -6.99 4.86
CA CYS A 222 3.07 -7.99 5.66
C CYS A 222 2.05 -8.69 6.56
N LYS A 223 2.16 -10.00 6.69
CA LYS A 223 1.22 -10.78 7.49
C LYS A 223 1.70 -10.83 8.93
N ASN A 224 0.84 -10.48 9.89
CA ASN A 224 1.17 -10.56 11.31
C ASN A 224 0.97 -11.99 11.86
N ASP A 225 1.32 -12.21 13.13
CA ASP A 225 1.23 -13.51 13.78
C ASP A 225 -0.20 -14.03 13.92
N ASP A 226 -1.18 -13.13 13.95
CA ASP A 226 -2.62 -13.47 13.99
C ASP A 226 -3.19 -13.82 12.61
N GLY A 227 -2.37 -13.71 11.56
CA GLY A 227 -2.74 -14.02 10.19
C GLY A 227 -3.42 -12.86 9.43
N ALA A 228 -3.58 -11.69 10.04
CA ALA A 228 -4.08 -10.49 9.38
C ALA A 228 -2.98 -9.79 8.56
N TRP A 229 -3.38 -9.09 7.50
CA TRP A 229 -2.47 -8.30 6.69
C TRP A 229 -2.40 -6.86 7.19
N GLU A 230 -1.18 -6.39 7.38
CA GLU A 230 -0.87 -5.02 7.79
C GLU A 230 -0.10 -4.29 6.69
N VAL A 231 -0.38 -3.02 6.49
CA VAL A 231 0.41 -2.16 5.60
C VAL A 231 1.57 -1.57 6.39
N HIS A 232 2.73 -2.19 6.26
CA HIS A 232 3.96 -1.76 6.94
C HIS A 232 4.71 -0.66 6.21
N GLY A 233 4.54 -0.58 4.88
CA GLY A 233 5.22 0.40 4.05
C GLY A 233 4.33 1.04 3.01
N VAL A 234 4.66 2.27 2.63
CA VAL A 234 4.11 3.00 1.50
C VAL A 234 5.23 3.22 0.50
N VAL A 235 5.08 2.74 -0.74
CA VAL A 235 6.12 2.83 -1.79
C VAL A 235 6.53 4.29 -2.01
N SER A 236 7.81 4.58 -1.79
CA SER A 236 8.37 5.93 -1.87
C SER A 236 9.34 6.11 -3.04
N PHE A 237 10.43 5.35 -3.08
CA PHE A 237 11.39 5.45 -4.18
C PHE A 237 12.18 4.16 -4.42
N GLY A 238 12.76 4.08 -5.60
CA GLY A 238 13.66 3.01 -6.02
C GLY A 238 14.86 3.56 -6.77
N SER A 239 15.64 2.69 -7.39
CA SER A 239 16.83 3.06 -8.15
C SER A 239 16.46 3.72 -9.48
N SER A 240 17.13 4.82 -9.82
CA SER A 240 17.05 5.44 -11.13
C SER A 240 17.75 4.62 -12.24
N ALA A 241 18.58 3.64 -11.86
CA ALA A 241 19.26 2.75 -12.80
C ALA A 241 18.38 1.57 -13.25
N GLY A 242 17.23 1.37 -12.63
CA GLY A 242 16.27 0.30 -12.93
C GLY A 242 15.51 -0.15 -11.69
N CYS A 243 14.30 -0.69 -11.91
CA CYS A 243 13.39 -1.03 -10.81
C CYS A 243 13.94 -2.13 -9.90
N ASN A 244 14.62 -3.15 -10.45
CA ASN A 244 15.19 -4.28 -9.71
C ASN A 244 16.72 -4.26 -9.68
N TYR A 245 17.33 -3.10 -9.47
CA TYR A 245 18.77 -2.99 -9.44
C TYR A 245 19.35 -3.66 -8.18
N TYR A 246 20.36 -4.52 -8.36
CA TYR A 246 21.00 -5.28 -7.26
C TYR A 246 21.52 -4.33 -6.16
N LYS A 247 21.28 -4.68 -4.89
CA LYS A 247 21.59 -3.87 -3.69
C LYS A 247 20.89 -2.49 -3.66
N LYS A 248 19.86 -2.30 -4.45
CA LYS A 248 18.98 -1.12 -4.40
C LYS A 248 17.53 -1.56 -4.16
N PRO A 249 17.22 -2.04 -2.96
CA PRO A 249 15.85 -2.41 -2.62
C PRO A 249 14.89 -1.26 -2.83
N SER A 250 13.62 -1.56 -3.05
CA SER A 250 12.56 -0.57 -2.95
C SER A 250 12.55 0.04 -1.55
N VAL A 251 12.36 1.36 -1.47
CA VAL A 251 12.30 2.10 -0.21
C VAL A 251 10.87 2.58 0.03
N PHE A 252 10.38 2.34 1.23
CA PHE A 252 9.02 2.61 1.66
C PHE A 252 9.04 3.56 2.87
N SER A 253 8.05 4.44 2.98
CA SER A 253 7.77 5.12 4.24
C SER A 253 7.27 4.10 5.25
N ARG A 254 7.93 3.96 6.42
CA ARG A 254 7.60 2.99 7.47
C ARG A 254 6.37 3.44 8.23
N VAL A 255 5.21 2.82 7.97
CA VAL A 255 3.91 3.22 8.52
C VAL A 255 3.92 3.28 10.05
N SER A 256 4.57 2.33 10.73
CA SER A 256 4.68 2.30 12.20
C SER A 256 5.39 3.52 12.81
N ALA A 257 6.13 4.28 12.01
CA ALA A 257 6.76 5.55 12.44
C ALA A 257 5.78 6.73 12.41
N TYR A 258 4.61 6.57 11.76
CA TYR A 258 3.67 7.65 11.51
C TYR A 258 2.29 7.42 12.14
N ASN A 259 2.10 6.40 12.98
CA ASN A 259 0.81 6.05 13.57
C ASN A 259 0.14 7.22 14.31
N SER A 260 0.90 7.98 15.11
CA SER A 260 0.35 9.15 15.81
C SER A 260 -0.19 10.19 14.81
N TRP A 261 0.59 10.52 13.78
CA TRP A 261 0.16 11.45 12.74
C TRP A 261 -1.07 10.93 11.97
N ILE A 262 -1.10 9.64 11.64
CA ILE A 262 -2.24 9.01 10.97
C ILE A 262 -3.48 9.13 11.85
N SER A 263 -3.40 8.68 13.11
CA SER A 263 -4.54 8.70 14.05
C SER A 263 -5.05 10.12 14.30
N GLU A 264 -4.16 11.08 14.55
CA GLU A 264 -4.52 12.49 14.73
C GLU A 264 -5.20 13.06 13.49
N THR A 265 -4.71 12.71 12.29
CA THR A 265 -5.30 13.20 11.04
C THR A 265 -6.69 12.62 10.82
N LEU A 266 -6.90 11.33 11.09
CA LEU A 266 -8.20 10.67 10.96
C LEU A 266 -9.24 11.25 11.92
N ILE A 267 -8.84 11.57 13.16
CA ILE A 267 -9.75 12.10 14.20
C ILE A 267 -10.13 13.57 13.92
N ASN A 268 -9.18 14.39 13.48
CA ASN A 268 -9.35 15.85 13.39
C ASN A 268 -9.89 16.33 12.04
N ASN A 269 -10.17 15.46 11.10
CA ASN A 269 -10.60 15.81 9.75
C ASN A 269 -11.77 14.93 9.31
#